data_80da1ceac1456126734e05032c448358
#
_entry.id   80da1ceac1456126734e05032c448358
#
_cell.length_a   1.000
_cell.length_b   1.000
_cell.length_c   1.000
_cell.angle_alpha   90.00
_cell.angle_beta   90.00
_cell.angle_gamma   90.00
#
_symmetry.space_group_name_H-M   'P 1'
#
loop_
_entity.id
_entity.type
_entity.pdbx_description
1 polymer ?
#
loop_
_entity_poly.entity_id
_entity_poly.type
_entity_poly.pdbx_seq_one_letter_code
_entity_poly.pdbx_strand_id
1 'polypeptide(L)'
;RAEFCKMAIEIMGKGEEASAQMNRTIFLDVKGDHWARGYINLAASTRLGATEEGGGEMLMVGVGDGTFQPGRTMTFAEAVTTLMRILGYTASDVASGSSWYSGYLASADVIGLTDGVSLAWDSPVTRGQTAILFENLLYTNPKGADAPYLTQLGGSITDEAVVISLDATAADGTTGCILTTGS
;
A
#
# COMPACT_ATOMS: atom_id res chain seq x y z
N ARG A 1 -4.98 -1.62 -11.35
CA ARG A 1 -4.73 -2.68 -10.33
C ARG A 1 -3.30 -3.21 -10.38
N ALA A 2 -2.73 -3.46 -11.56
CA ALA A 2 -1.36 -3.97 -11.67
C ALA A 2 -0.31 -2.99 -11.12
N GLU A 3 -0.42 -1.72 -11.44
CA GLU A 3 0.49 -0.67 -10.93
C GLU A 3 0.39 -0.54 -9.41
N PHE A 4 -0.82 -0.50 -8.87
CA PHE A 4 -1.05 -0.47 -7.43
C PHE A 4 -0.48 -1.70 -6.73
N CYS A 5 -0.70 -2.89 -7.31
CA CYS A 5 -0.15 -4.15 -6.80
C CYS A 5 1.38 -4.11 -6.71
N LYS A 6 2.05 -3.60 -7.77
CA LYS A 6 3.50 -3.40 -7.73
C LYS A 6 3.90 -2.46 -6.59
N MET A 7 3.27 -1.29 -6.47
CA MET A 7 3.57 -0.34 -5.40
C MET A 7 3.40 -0.97 -4.01
N ALA A 8 2.34 -1.75 -3.79
CA ALA A 8 2.10 -2.45 -2.53
C ALA A 8 3.19 -3.47 -2.18
N ILE A 9 3.68 -4.22 -3.15
CA ILE A 9 4.78 -5.17 -2.95
C ILE A 9 6.11 -4.45 -2.72
N GLU A 10 6.38 -3.38 -3.47
CA GLU A 10 7.62 -2.60 -3.33
C GLU A 10 7.71 -1.92 -1.95
N ILE A 11 6.61 -1.31 -1.46
CA ILE A 11 6.63 -0.66 -0.15
C ILE A 11 6.78 -1.66 1.01
N MET A 12 6.46 -2.93 0.79
CA MET A 12 6.71 -4.00 1.75
C MET A 12 8.17 -4.52 1.72
N GLY A 13 9.03 -3.96 0.87
CA GLY A 13 10.39 -4.42 0.67
C GLY A 13 10.49 -5.78 -0.04
N LYS A 14 9.44 -6.23 -0.73
CA LYS A 14 9.34 -7.56 -1.35
C LYS A 14 9.49 -7.56 -2.88
N GLY A 15 9.96 -6.46 -3.47
CA GLY A 15 10.09 -6.31 -4.91
C GLY A 15 10.96 -7.40 -5.56
N GLU A 16 12.07 -7.78 -4.92
CA GLU A 16 12.97 -8.83 -5.42
C GLU A 16 12.32 -10.21 -5.45
N GLU A 17 11.43 -10.51 -4.50
CA GLU A 17 10.70 -11.79 -4.45
C GLU A 17 9.75 -11.96 -5.64
N ALA A 18 9.29 -10.87 -6.26
CA ALA A 18 8.36 -10.91 -7.38
C ALA A 18 8.92 -11.68 -8.59
N SER A 19 10.22 -11.57 -8.83
CA SER A 19 10.87 -12.27 -9.94
C SER A 19 10.74 -13.79 -9.84
N ALA A 20 10.81 -14.35 -8.64
CA ALA A 20 10.65 -15.79 -8.40
C ALA A 20 9.23 -16.29 -8.65
N GLN A 21 8.24 -15.41 -8.69
CA GLN A 21 6.82 -15.75 -8.89
C GLN A 21 6.38 -15.71 -10.37
N MET A 22 7.25 -15.34 -11.30
CA MET A 22 6.90 -15.22 -12.73
C MET A 22 6.43 -16.51 -13.38
N ASN A 23 6.92 -17.66 -12.92
CA ASN A 23 6.62 -18.97 -13.51
C ASN A 23 5.30 -19.60 -13.03
N ARG A 24 4.59 -18.97 -12.11
CA ARG A 24 3.31 -19.46 -11.59
C ARG A 24 2.15 -18.88 -12.41
N THR A 25 1.08 -19.66 -12.58
CA THR A 25 -0.18 -19.19 -13.15
C THR A 25 -1.25 -19.24 -12.07
N ILE A 26 -1.63 -18.08 -11.53
CA ILE A 26 -2.70 -17.96 -10.53
C ILE A 26 -3.98 -17.42 -11.18
N PHE A 27 -3.85 -16.45 -12.09
CA PHE A 27 -4.99 -15.83 -12.76
C PHE A 27 -4.94 -16.05 -14.28
N LEU A 28 -6.09 -16.34 -14.87
CA LEU A 28 -6.22 -16.69 -16.29
C LEU A 28 -5.89 -15.53 -17.23
N ASP A 29 -6.14 -14.31 -16.80
CA ASP A 29 -5.92 -13.07 -17.55
C ASP A 29 -4.54 -12.45 -17.35
N VAL A 30 -3.70 -13.02 -16.49
CA VAL A 30 -2.32 -12.59 -16.26
C VAL A 30 -1.37 -13.53 -17.01
N LYS A 31 -1.11 -13.20 -18.29
CA LYS A 31 -0.30 -14.04 -19.18
C LYS A 31 1.16 -14.11 -18.75
N GLY A 32 1.90 -15.08 -19.31
CA GLY A 32 3.30 -15.35 -18.97
C GLY A 32 4.25 -14.16 -19.18
N ASP A 33 3.97 -13.33 -20.16
CA ASP A 33 4.72 -12.13 -20.55
C ASP A 33 4.22 -10.84 -19.90
N HIS A 34 3.17 -10.90 -19.08
CA HIS A 34 2.64 -9.70 -18.42
C HIS A 34 3.65 -9.14 -17.41
N TRP A 35 4.07 -7.88 -17.57
CA TRP A 35 5.11 -7.23 -16.78
C TRP A 35 4.91 -7.31 -15.26
N ALA A 36 3.65 -7.28 -14.79
CA ALA A 36 3.31 -7.30 -13.37
C ALA A 36 3.04 -8.72 -12.84
N ARG A 37 3.23 -9.78 -13.64
CA ARG A 37 2.85 -11.16 -13.28
C ARG A 37 3.46 -11.59 -11.95
N GLY A 38 4.74 -11.37 -11.74
CA GLY A 38 5.42 -11.72 -10.50
C GLY A 38 4.84 -11.00 -9.29
N TYR A 39 4.59 -9.70 -9.40
CA TYR A 39 3.97 -8.89 -8.35
C TYR A 39 2.56 -9.37 -8.01
N ILE A 40 1.74 -9.65 -9.03
CA ILE A 40 0.36 -10.13 -8.86
C ILE A 40 0.35 -11.50 -8.18
N ASN A 41 1.20 -12.43 -8.63
CA ASN A 41 1.32 -13.75 -8.03
C ASN A 41 1.81 -13.68 -6.59
N LEU A 42 2.78 -12.80 -6.30
CA LEU A 42 3.27 -12.58 -4.95
C LEU A 42 2.18 -12.01 -4.05
N ALA A 43 1.46 -10.97 -4.50
CA ALA A 43 0.37 -10.38 -3.74
C ALA A 43 -0.77 -11.36 -3.43
N ALA A 44 -1.10 -12.24 -4.40
CA ALA A 44 -2.11 -13.28 -4.24
C ALA A 44 -1.64 -14.48 -3.38
N SER A 45 -0.36 -14.53 -3.03
CA SER A 45 0.24 -15.58 -2.20
C SER A 45 0.72 -15.05 -0.86
N THR A 46 0.87 -13.74 -0.70
CA THR A 46 1.30 -13.10 0.55
C THR A 46 0.11 -12.98 1.49
N ARG A 47 0.19 -13.68 2.61
CA ARG A 47 -0.84 -13.67 3.66
C ARG A 47 -0.38 -12.74 4.78
N LEU A 48 -1.24 -11.80 5.18
CA LEU A 48 -0.98 -10.77 6.18
C LEU A 48 -1.94 -10.91 7.36
N GLY A 49 -1.51 -10.49 8.54
CA GLY A 49 -2.31 -10.58 9.76
C GLY A 49 -2.53 -12.02 10.26
N ALA A 50 -1.74 -12.99 9.80
CA ALA A 50 -1.81 -14.36 10.30
C ALA A 50 -1.22 -14.46 11.72
N THR A 51 -1.83 -15.32 12.55
CA THR A 51 -1.34 -15.69 13.88
C THR A 51 -0.80 -17.13 13.84
N GLU A 52 -0.21 -17.59 14.95
CA GLU A 52 0.24 -18.98 15.09
C GLU A 52 -0.92 -19.99 14.93
N GLU A 53 -2.13 -19.58 15.27
CA GLU A 53 -3.34 -20.39 15.12
C GLU A 53 -3.90 -20.39 13.69
N GLY A 54 -3.29 -19.65 12.78
CA GLY A 54 -3.71 -19.49 11.38
C GLY A 54 -4.39 -18.14 11.13
N GLY A 55 -5.26 -18.10 10.12
CA GLY A 55 -5.94 -16.84 9.72
C GLY A 55 -5.11 -16.01 8.75
N GLY A 56 -5.28 -14.70 8.81
CA GLY A 56 -4.69 -13.75 7.87
C GLY A 56 -5.40 -13.71 6.53
N GLU A 57 -5.16 -12.65 5.79
CA GLU A 57 -5.77 -12.41 4.49
C GLU A 57 -4.72 -12.20 3.41
N MET A 58 -5.04 -12.59 2.18
CA MET A 58 -4.16 -12.33 1.04
C MET A 58 -4.07 -10.82 0.82
N LEU A 59 -2.87 -10.32 0.51
CA LEU A 59 -2.65 -8.90 0.26
C LEU A 59 -3.62 -8.38 -0.81
N MET A 60 -3.71 -9.07 -1.93
CA MET A 60 -4.70 -8.82 -2.97
C MET A 60 -5.29 -10.13 -3.50
N VAL A 61 -6.55 -10.09 -3.88
CA VAL A 61 -7.26 -11.24 -4.44
C VAL A 61 -7.77 -10.95 -5.85
N GLY A 62 -8.14 -12.00 -6.60
CA GLY A 62 -8.86 -11.87 -7.86
C GLY A 62 -10.28 -11.35 -7.65
N VAL A 63 -11.01 -11.18 -8.76
CA VAL A 63 -12.38 -10.63 -8.74
C VAL A 63 -13.48 -11.69 -8.65
N GLY A 64 -13.10 -12.93 -8.36
CA GLY A 64 -14.04 -14.04 -8.08
C GLY A 64 -14.33 -14.97 -9.25
N ASP A 65 -13.90 -14.64 -10.47
CA ASP A 65 -14.08 -15.43 -11.70
C ASP A 65 -12.79 -16.11 -12.19
N GLY A 66 -11.76 -16.15 -11.37
CA GLY A 66 -10.44 -16.68 -11.73
C GLY A 66 -9.55 -15.64 -12.43
N THR A 67 -9.98 -14.39 -12.52
CA THR A 67 -9.21 -13.28 -13.10
C THR A 67 -8.74 -12.28 -12.05
N PHE A 68 -7.70 -11.50 -12.37
CA PHE A 68 -7.19 -10.41 -11.56
C PHE A 68 -7.60 -9.04 -12.08
N GLN A 69 -7.85 -8.93 -13.37
CA GLN A 69 -8.14 -7.70 -14.09
C GLN A 69 -7.03 -6.64 -13.94
N PRO A 70 -5.79 -6.92 -14.38
CA PRO A 70 -4.62 -6.07 -14.13
C PRO A 70 -4.76 -4.66 -14.72
N GLY A 71 -5.48 -4.52 -15.84
CA GLY A 71 -5.73 -3.23 -16.50
C GLY A 71 -6.90 -2.42 -15.93
N ARG A 72 -7.69 -2.99 -15.00
CA ARG A 72 -8.82 -2.28 -14.39
C ARG A 72 -8.33 -1.22 -13.40
N THR A 73 -9.08 -0.13 -13.28
CA THR A 73 -8.84 0.87 -12.24
C THR A 73 -9.02 0.27 -10.84
N MET A 74 -8.26 0.77 -9.88
CA MET A 74 -8.39 0.43 -8.47
C MET A 74 -9.50 1.28 -7.86
N THR A 75 -10.45 0.68 -7.15
CA THR A 75 -11.45 1.45 -6.38
C THR A 75 -10.85 1.92 -5.05
N PHE A 76 -11.45 2.95 -4.45
CA PHE A 76 -11.02 3.47 -3.16
C PHE A 76 -11.09 2.38 -2.07
N ALA A 77 -12.18 1.62 -2.02
CA ALA A 77 -12.31 0.52 -1.06
C ALA A 77 -11.23 -0.56 -1.24
N GLU A 78 -10.91 -0.94 -2.48
CA GLU A 78 -9.85 -1.91 -2.74
C GLU A 78 -8.46 -1.40 -2.35
N ALA A 79 -8.18 -0.12 -2.65
CA ALA A 79 -6.92 0.51 -2.29
C ALA A 79 -6.74 0.56 -0.77
N VAL A 80 -7.70 1.12 -0.05
CA VAL A 80 -7.66 1.25 1.41
C VAL A 80 -7.57 -0.13 2.08
N THR A 81 -8.39 -1.10 1.66
CA THR A 81 -8.32 -2.46 2.24
C THR A 81 -6.95 -3.09 2.04
N THR A 82 -6.32 -2.91 0.88
CA THR A 82 -4.97 -3.43 0.63
C THR A 82 -3.95 -2.80 1.59
N LEU A 83 -4.01 -1.48 1.81
CA LEU A 83 -3.09 -0.78 2.71
C LEU A 83 -3.35 -1.14 4.18
N MET A 84 -4.60 -1.30 4.59
CA MET A 84 -4.96 -1.78 5.92
C MET A 84 -4.39 -3.17 6.21
N ARG A 85 -4.41 -4.06 5.20
CA ARG A 85 -3.77 -5.38 5.32
C ARG A 85 -2.26 -5.27 5.48
N ILE A 86 -1.59 -4.36 4.78
CA ILE A 86 -0.15 -4.08 4.98
C ILE A 86 0.12 -3.66 6.43
N LEU A 87 -0.76 -2.86 7.03
CA LEU A 87 -0.68 -2.47 8.43
C LEU A 87 -1.05 -3.60 9.42
N GLY A 88 -1.39 -4.80 8.94
CA GLY A 88 -1.69 -5.97 9.75
C GLY A 88 -3.17 -6.11 10.16
N TYR A 89 -4.07 -5.29 9.64
CA TYR A 89 -5.50 -5.42 9.90
C TYR A 89 -6.16 -6.47 9.01
N THR A 90 -7.01 -7.29 9.60
CA THR A 90 -7.84 -8.29 8.91
C THR A 90 -9.32 -7.98 9.13
N ALA A 91 -10.21 -8.71 8.46
CA ALA A 91 -11.65 -8.53 8.64
C ALA A 91 -12.13 -8.77 10.09
N SER A 92 -11.38 -9.54 10.87
CA SER A 92 -11.67 -9.77 12.29
C SER A 92 -11.28 -8.58 13.20
N ASP A 93 -10.44 -7.68 12.71
CA ASP A 93 -9.93 -6.53 13.47
C ASP A 93 -10.75 -5.27 13.26
N VAL A 94 -11.55 -5.23 12.21
CA VAL A 94 -12.37 -4.08 11.85
C VAL A 94 -13.83 -4.34 12.18
N ALA A 95 -14.60 -3.27 12.40
CA ALA A 95 -16.01 -3.41 12.74
C ALA A 95 -16.78 -4.14 11.65
N SER A 96 -17.64 -5.07 12.04
CA SER A 96 -18.58 -5.72 11.12
C SER A 96 -19.51 -4.68 10.51
N GLY A 97 -19.62 -4.69 9.19
CA GLY A 97 -20.47 -3.76 8.44
C GLY A 97 -21.38 -4.48 7.45
N SER A 98 -22.19 -3.70 6.74
CA SER A 98 -23.09 -4.22 5.70
C SER A 98 -22.36 -4.69 4.44
N SER A 99 -21.09 -4.34 4.31
CA SER A 99 -20.25 -4.64 3.14
C SER A 99 -18.84 -5.03 3.59
N TRP A 100 -18.16 -5.84 2.79
CA TRP A 100 -16.80 -6.34 3.06
C TRP A 100 -15.77 -5.22 3.32
N TYR A 101 -15.99 -4.02 2.77
CA TYR A 101 -15.06 -2.88 2.86
C TYR A 101 -15.40 -1.90 3.98
N SER A 102 -16.65 -1.87 4.48
CA SER A 102 -17.12 -0.79 5.35
C SER A 102 -16.32 -0.67 6.65
N GLY A 103 -15.97 -1.79 7.27
CA GLY A 103 -15.15 -1.81 8.47
C GLY A 103 -13.72 -1.32 8.19
N TYR A 104 -13.13 -1.72 7.06
CA TYR A 104 -11.81 -1.24 6.67
C TYR A 104 -11.77 0.26 6.43
N LEU A 105 -12.77 0.81 5.71
CA LEU A 105 -12.84 2.26 5.45
C LEU A 105 -13.01 3.06 6.76
N ALA A 106 -13.90 2.62 7.63
CA ALA A 106 -14.12 3.29 8.92
C ALA A 106 -12.86 3.25 9.81
N SER A 107 -12.19 2.11 9.88
CA SER A 107 -10.96 1.98 10.67
C SER A 107 -9.80 2.78 10.06
N ALA A 108 -9.69 2.82 8.73
CA ALA A 108 -8.67 3.59 8.01
C ALA A 108 -8.81 5.09 8.25
N ASP A 109 -10.05 5.60 8.30
CA ASP A 109 -10.33 6.99 8.63
C ASP A 109 -9.89 7.33 10.06
N VAL A 110 -10.23 6.47 11.03
CA VAL A 110 -9.85 6.66 12.43
C VAL A 110 -8.34 6.73 12.66
N ILE A 111 -7.57 5.94 11.92
CA ILE A 111 -6.10 5.89 12.06
C ILE A 111 -5.36 6.89 11.15
N GLY A 112 -6.07 7.73 10.41
CA GLY A 112 -5.50 8.75 9.52
C GLY A 112 -4.98 8.23 8.18
N LEU A 113 -5.20 6.95 7.85
CA LEU A 113 -4.73 6.37 6.58
C LEU A 113 -5.39 7.03 5.36
N THR A 114 -6.60 7.57 5.50
CA THR A 114 -7.34 8.24 4.42
C THR A 114 -7.27 9.77 4.46
N ASP A 115 -6.46 10.35 5.33
CA ASP A 115 -6.31 11.80 5.42
C ASP A 115 -5.96 12.42 4.07
N GLY A 116 -6.68 13.51 3.73
CA GLY A 116 -6.54 14.18 2.44
C GLY A 116 -7.18 13.47 1.23
N VAL A 117 -7.79 12.29 1.41
CA VAL A 117 -8.47 11.54 0.34
C VAL A 117 -9.89 11.14 0.78
N SER A 118 -10.89 11.85 0.27
CA SER A 118 -12.30 11.56 0.54
C SER A 118 -13.02 11.17 -0.76
N LEU A 119 -13.37 9.91 -0.92
CA LEU A 119 -13.98 9.34 -2.11
C LEU A 119 -15.12 8.38 -1.74
N ALA A 120 -16.07 8.20 -2.67
CA ALA A 120 -17.00 7.09 -2.56
C ALA A 120 -16.24 5.75 -2.70
N TRP A 121 -16.74 4.71 -2.03
CA TRP A 121 -16.08 3.41 -1.94
C TRP A 121 -15.72 2.77 -3.31
N ASP A 122 -16.55 2.99 -4.32
CA ASP A 122 -16.42 2.46 -5.69
C ASP A 122 -15.72 3.42 -6.66
N SER A 123 -15.37 4.63 -6.22
CA SER A 123 -14.66 5.60 -7.04
C SER A 123 -13.25 5.12 -7.37
N PRO A 124 -12.79 5.28 -8.61
CA PRO A 124 -11.40 4.98 -8.97
C PRO A 124 -10.45 5.95 -8.29
N VAL A 125 -9.36 5.42 -7.73
CA VAL A 125 -8.27 6.27 -7.21
C VAL A 125 -7.36 6.73 -8.33
N THR A 126 -7.02 8.02 -8.32
CA THR A 126 -6.02 8.60 -9.23
C THR A 126 -4.60 8.32 -8.74
N ARG A 127 -3.59 8.56 -9.58
CA ARG A 127 -2.17 8.44 -9.19
C ARG A 127 -1.81 9.37 -8.03
N GLY A 128 -2.33 10.62 -8.03
CA GLY A 128 -2.11 11.57 -6.93
C GLY A 128 -2.72 11.10 -5.61
N GLN A 129 -3.96 10.66 -5.62
CA GLN A 129 -4.63 10.10 -4.44
C GLN A 129 -3.93 8.82 -3.95
N THR A 130 -3.48 7.97 -4.86
CA THR A 130 -2.67 6.80 -4.51
C THR A 130 -1.38 7.21 -3.79
N ALA A 131 -0.68 8.25 -4.26
CA ALA A 131 0.54 8.73 -3.62
C ALA A 131 0.27 9.21 -2.18
N ILE A 132 -0.82 9.98 -1.96
CA ILE A 132 -1.23 10.42 -0.62
C ILE A 132 -1.52 9.22 0.30
N LEU A 133 -2.27 8.23 -0.18
CA LEU A 133 -2.58 7.04 0.60
C LEU A 133 -1.31 6.24 0.99
N PHE A 134 -0.33 6.13 0.08
CA PHE A 134 0.95 5.47 0.38
C PHE A 134 1.83 6.31 1.31
N GLU A 135 1.78 7.63 1.21
CA GLU A 135 2.43 8.53 2.16
C GLU A 135 1.83 8.35 3.56
N ASN A 136 0.51 8.42 3.69
CA ASN A 136 -0.18 8.18 4.97
C ASN A 136 0.17 6.80 5.56
N LEU A 137 0.27 5.76 4.72
CA LEU A 137 0.69 4.42 5.15
C LEU A 137 2.03 4.45 5.87
N LEU A 138 3.01 5.20 5.36
CA LEU A 138 4.35 5.28 5.96
C LEU A 138 4.33 5.87 7.37
N TYR A 139 3.45 6.85 7.61
CA TYR A 139 3.34 7.54 8.90
C TYR A 139 2.31 6.91 9.85
N THR A 140 1.52 5.95 9.39
CA THR A 140 0.55 5.24 10.23
C THR A 140 1.21 4.09 10.99
N ASN A 141 0.86 3.93 12.27
CA ASN A 141 1.34 2.80 13.06
C ASN A 141 0.65 1.50 12.61
N PRO A 142 1.40 0.44 12.33
CA PRO A 142 0.82 -0.88 12.13
C PRO A 142 0.05 -1.35 13.37
N LYS A 143 -0.88 -2.26 13.19
CA LYS A 143 -1.69 -2.84 14.26
C LYS A 143 -0.79 -3.35 15.41
N GLY A 144 -1.03 -2.81 16.60
CA GLY A 144 -0.29 -3.18 17.81
C GLY A 144 1.15 -2.68 17.87
N ALA A 145 1.57 -1.80 16.98
CA ALA A 145 2.88 -1.16 17.00
C ALA A 145 2.79 0.27 17.55
N ASP A 146 3.84 0.68 18.26
CA ASP A 146 3.97 2.03 18.84
C ASP A 146 4.75 2.99 17.93
N ALA A 147 5.18 2.52 16.74
CA ALA A 147 5.96 3.30 15.78
C ALA A 147 5.40 3.18 14.37
N PRO A 148 5.57 4.24 13.54
CA PRO A 148 5.08 4.25 12.16
C PRO A 148 5.64 3.12 11.30
N TYR A 149 4.89 2.73 10.26
CA TYR A 149 5.29 1.67 9.31
C TYR A 149 6.67 1.94 8.69
N LEU A 150 7.02 3.21 8.47
CA LEU A 150 8.32 3.62 7.97
C LEU A 150 9.49 3.04 8.79
N THR A 151 9.34 2.90 10.11
CA THR A 151 10.40 2.35 10.97
C THR A 151 10.65 0.86 10.72
N GLN A 152 9.64 0.11 10.31
CA GLN A 152 9.81 -1.30 9.91
C GLN A 152 10.61 -1.45 8.60
N LEU A 153 10.64 -0.39 7.78
CA LEU A 153 11.43 -0.30 6.55
C LEU A 153 12.85 0.22 6.79
N GLY A 154 13.24 0.44 8.06
CA GLY A 154 14.54 1.00 8.43
C GLY A 154 14.62 2.52 8.32
N GLY A 155 13.50 3.20 8.07
CA GLY A 155 13.41 4.66 8.09
C GLY A 155 13.29 5.20 9.50
N SER A 156 13.58 6.47 9.68
CA SER A 156 13.37 7.20 10.94
C SER A 156 12.82 8.59 10.66
N ILE A 157 11.92 9.04 11.55
CA ILE A 157 11.48 10.44 11.57
C ILE A 157 12.39 11.14 12.59
N THR A 158 13.34 11.92 12.11
CA THR A 158 14.31 12.59 12.98
C THR A 158 13.89 14.00 13.35
N ASP A 159 13.31 14.74 12.41
CA ASP A 159 12.74 16.08 12.57
C ASP A 159 11.80 16.38 11.41
N GLU A 160 10.85 17.29 11.60
CA GLU A 160 10.08 17.83 10.49
C GLU A 160 10.98 18.70 9.62
N ALA A 161 11.34 18.22 8.43
CA ALA A 161 12.09 18.98 7.46
C ALA A 161 11.15 19.56 6.40
N VAL A 162 11.16 20.86 6.21
CA VAL A 162 10.41 21.55 5.15
C VAL A 162 11.34 21.81 3.98
N VAL A 163 10.94 21.37 2.79
CA VAL A 163 11.65 21.70 1.55
C VAL A 163 11.42 23.19 1.26
N ILE A 164 12.47 24.02 1.36
CA ILE A 164 12.40 25.45 1.07
C ILE A 164 12.64 25.69 -0.42
N SER A 165 13.51 24.93 -1.06
CA SER A 165 13.83 25.05 -2.48
C SER A 165 14.30 23.72 -3.05
N LEU A 166 13.83 23.41 -4.27
CA LEU A 166 14.25 22.21 -5.01
C LEU A 166 15.50 22.46 -5.86
N ASP A 167 15.79 23.74 -6.18
CA ASP A 167 16.85 24.16 -7.12
C ASP A 167 17.87 25.10 -6.45
N ALA A 168 18.18 24.86 -5.18
CA ALA A 168 19.18 25.67 -4.49
C ALA A 168 20.60 25.29 -4.93
N THR A 169 21.42 26.29 -5.22
CA THR A 169 22.83 26.12 -5.51
C THR A 169 23.65 26.53 -4.28
N ALA A 170 24.43 25.59 -3.74
CA ALA A 170 25.35 25.87 -2.64
C ALA A 170 26.55 26.72 -3.12
N ALA A 171 27.28 27.32 -2.16
CA ALA A 171 28.43 28.16 -2.45
C ALA A 171 29.57 27.44 -3.21
N ASP A 172 29.59 26.11 -3.15
CA ASP A 172 30.54 25.25 -3.87
C ASP A 172 30.06 24.89 -5.31
N GLY A 173 28.91 25.43 -5.73
CA GLY A 173 28.33 25.17 -7.06
C GLY A 173 27.51 23.90 -7.18
N THR A 174 27.33 23.12 -6.11
CA THR A 174 26.43 21.95 -6.12
C THR A 174 24.96 22.39 -6.07
N THR A 175 24.13 21.73 -6.88
CA THR A 175 22.69 21.99 -6.91
C THR A 175 21.96 20.88 -6.14
N GLY A 176 21.01 21.25 -5.29
CA GLY A 176 20.23 20.31 -4.49
C GLY A 176 19.00 20.97 -3.88
N CYS A 177 18.30 20.25 -3.01
CA CYS A 177 17.22 20.84 -2.25
C CYS A 177 17.71 21.38 -0.90
N ILE A 178 17.18 22.52 -0.48
CA ILE A 178 17.39 23.07 0.86
C ILE A 178 16.23 22.59 1.72
N LEU A 179 16.57 21.94 2.83
CA LEU A 179 15.65 21.54 3.88
C LEU A 179 15.86 22.44 5.10
N THR A 180 14.80 22.81 5.79
CA THR A 180 14.89 23.37 7.14
C THR A 180 14.22 22.41 8.12
N THR A 181 14.89 22.18 9.25
CA THR A 181 14.25 21.50 10.38
C THR A 181 13.49 22.54 11.17
N GLY A 182 12.21 22.28 11.46
CA GLY A 182 11.42 23.14 12.33
C GLY A 182 12.04 23.21 13.71
N SER A 183 12.22 24.41 14.24
CA SER A 183 12.63 24.66 15.62
C SER A 183 11.42 24.76 16.51
#